data_90f25db11344149a265374c16285e138
#
_entry.id   90f25db11344149a265374c16285e138
#
_cell.length_a   1.000
_cell.length_b   1.000
_cell.length_c   1.000
_cell.angle_alpha   90.00
_cell.angle_beta   90.00
_cell.angle_gamma   90.00
#
_symmetry.space_group_name_H-M   'P 1'
#
loop_
_entity.id
_entity.type
_entity.pdbx_description
1 polymer ?
#
loop_
_entity_poly.entity_id
_entity_poly.type
_entity_poly.pdbx_seq_one_letter_code
_entity_poly.pdbx_strand_id
1 'polypeptide(L)'
;MKIICVGRNYAAHIKELDNDKPKDPVLFLKADSAILLKKQPFFIPEFSNEIHHEVELLVKIKKIGKHIDKKFAHKYYDEIGLGIDFTARDLQSQLKEKGLPWEKAKGFDGSAVISNFIPKSSFTNLEDLNFRLEKNDKVAQKGNSALMLWKIDELIEYISKYFTLKIGDVIFTGTPAGVSRVNPNDTLKGYIEDIEMFSIKIK
;
A
#
# COMPACT_ATOMS: atom_id res chain seq x y z
N MET A 1 -9.19 1.60 13.72
CA MET A 1 -8.91 2.01 12.32
C MET A 1 -8.82 0.74 11.49
N LYS A 2 -9.33 0.75 10.23
CA LYS A 2 -9.08 -0.34 9.28
C LYS A 2 -7.97 0.09 8.31
N ILE A 3 -7.09 -0.85 7.97
CA ILE A 3 -6.15 -0.71 6.86
C ILE A 3 -6.66 -1.63 5.77
N ILE A 4 -7.11 -1.04 4.66
CA ILE A 4 -7.68 -1.77 3.52
C ILE A 4 -6.66 -1.70 2.39
N CYS A 5 -6.18 -2.85 1.94
CA CYS A 5 -5.16 -2.95 0.93
C CYS A 5 -5.74 -3.48 -0.39
N VAL A 6 -5.20 -2.97 -1.50
CA VAL A 6 -5.60 -3.35 -2.86
C VAL A 6 -4.45 -4.06 -3.54
N GLY A 7 -4.58 -5.36 -3.71
CA GLY A 7 -3.61 -6.15 -4.49
C GLY A 7 -3.84 -6.02 -6.00
N ARG A 8 -2.75 -6.16 -6.77
CA ARG A 8 -2.80 -6.26 -8.25
C ARG A 8 -3.38 -5.03 -8.94
N ASN A 9 -3.05 -3.83 -8.49
CA ASN A 9 -3.54 -2.59 -9.09
C ASN A 9 -2.60 -1.94 -10.15
N TYR A 10 -1.48 -2.59 -10.47
CA TYR A 10 -0.53 -2.15 -11.50
C TYR A 10 -0.20 -3.28 -12.47
N ALA A 11 -0.40 -3.04 -13.78
CA ALA A 11 -0.21 -4.08 -14.80
C ALA A 11 1.23 -4.63 -14.84
N ALA A 12 2.24 -3.76 -14.69
CA ALA A 12 3.64 -4.16 -14.66
C ALA A 12 3.96 -5.07 -13.47
N HIS A 13 3.42 -4.78 -12.29
CA HIS A 13 3.58 -5.60 -11.10
C HIS A 13 2.86 -6.96 -11.22
N ILE A 14 1.68 -6.99 -11.85
CA ILE A 14 0.96 -8.23 -12.15
C ILE A 14 1.82 -9.15 -13.01
N LYS A 15 2.44 -8.59 -14.06
CA LYS A 15 3.34 -9.32 -14.95
C LYS A 15 4.64 -9.77 -14.26
N GLU A 16 5.21 -8.93 -13.40
CA GLU A 16 6.43 -9.23 -12.61
C GLU A 16 6.26 -10.48 -11.75
N LEU A 17 5.08 -10.68 -11.15
CA LEU A 17 4.76 -11.82 -10.29
C LEU A 17 4.03 -12.96 -11.00
N ASP A 18 3.98 -12.95 -12.33
CA ASP A 18 3.30 -13.97 -13.17
C ASP A 18 1.85 -14.25 -12.69
N ASN A 19 1.12 -13.18 -12.40
CA ASN A 19 -0.26 -13.28 -11.98
C ASN A 19 -1.22 -12.93 -13.12
N ASP A 20 -2.44 -13.48 -13.07
CA ASP A 20 -3.53 -13.05 -13.94
C ASP A 20 -4.04 -11.66 -13.55
N LYS A 21 -4.43 -10.87 -14.56
CA LYS A 21 -5.11 -9.60 -14.33
C LYS A 21 -6.49 -9.88 -13.74
N PRO A 22 -6.80 -9.39 -12.55
CA PRO A 22 -8.10 -9.62 -11.93
C PRO A 22 -9.19 -8.82 -12.64
N LYS A 23 -10.44 -9.33 -12.56
CA LYS A 23 -11.63 -8.64 -13.09
C LYS A 23 -12.05 -7.48 -12.18
N ASP A 24 -11.83 -7.63 -10.87
CA ASP A 24 -12.19 -6.69 -9.82
C ASP A 24 -11.00 -6.42 -8.89
N PRO A 25 -10.96 -5.30 -8.14
CA PRO A 25 -9.95 -5.05 -7.13
C PRO A 25 -9.86 -6.20 -6.11
N VAL A 26 -8.67 -6.72 -5.88
CA VAL A 26 -8.40 -7.74 -4.86
C VAL A 26 -8.20 -7.05 -3.53
N LEU A 27 -9.11 -7.26 -2.59
CA LEU A 27 -9.07 -6.60 -1.28
C LEU A 27 -8.57 -7.56 -0.20
N PHE A 28 -7.73 -7.04 0.69
CA PHE A 28 -7.37 -7.67 1.95
C PHE A 28 -7.20 -6.62 3.05
N LEU A 29 -7.18 -7.04 4.29
CA LEU A 29 -7.09 -6.15 5.43
C LEU A 29 -5.79 -6.39 6.19
N LYS A 30 -5.25 -5.33 6.79
CA LYS A 30 -4.29 -5.41 7.87
C LYS A 30 -4.94 -4.89 9.15
N ALA A 31 -4.65 -5.54 10.28
CA ALA A 31 -5.02 -5.03 11.59
C ALA A 31 -4.27 -3.71 11.89
N ASP A 32 -4.75 -2.90 12.81
CA ASP A 32 -4.05 -1.70 13.26
C ASP A 32 -2.75 -2.02 14.00
N SER A 33 -2.62 -3.20 14.60
CA SER A 33 -1.35 -3.71 15.16
C SER A 33 -0.26 -3.92 14.10
N ALA A 34 -0.63 -4.05 12.81
CA ALA A 34 0.32 -4.15 11.71
C ALA A 34 1.10 -2.85 11.45
N ILE A 35 0.68 -1.72 12.04
CA ILE A 35 1.35 -0.43 11.81
C ILE A 35 2.73 -0.43 12.47
N LEU A 36 3.76 -0.17 11.66
CA LEU A 36 5.09 0.14 12.17
C LEU A 36 5.04 1.50 12.90
N LEU A 37 5.36 1.50 14.18
CA LEU A 37 5.36 2.72 14.98
C LEU A 37 6.41 3.72 14.44
N LYS A 38 6.05 5.00 14.43
CA LYS A 38 6.94 6.07 13.95
C LYS A 38 8.29 6.03 14.67
N LYS A 39 9.35 6.25 13.91
CA LYS A 39 10.75 6.25 14.38
C LYS A 39 11.26 4.87 14.83
N GLN A 40 10.48 3.82 14.74
CA GLN A 40 10.94 2.46 14.98
C GLN A 40 11.56 1.88 13.69
N PRO A 41 12.64 1.09 13.79
CA PRO A 41 13.10 0.29 12.67
C PRO A 41 12.12 -0.86 12.43
N PHE A 42 12.08 -1.35 11.20
CA PHE A 42 11.38 -2.60 10.90
C PHE A 42 12.32 -3.77 11.22
N PHE A 43 11.87 -4.68 12.08
CA PHE A 43 12.57 -5.93 12.37
C PHE A 43 12.05 -7.03 11.45
N ILE A 44 12.98 -7.70 10.73
CA ILE A 44 12.63 -8.83 9.89
C ILE A 44 12.14 -9.97 10.79
N PRO A 45 10.89 -10.47 10.59
CA PRO A 45 10.37 -11.54 11.44
C PRO A 45 11.03 -12.88 11.14
N GLU A 46 11.24 -13.71 12.16
CA GLU A 46 11.89 -15.03 12.04
C GLU A 46 11.09 -16.05 11.22
N PHE A 47 9.79 -15.85 11.04
CA PHE A 47 8.91 -16.80 10.34
C PHE A 47 8.99 -16.71 8.81
N SER A 48 9.76 -15.78 8.24
CA SER A 48 9.92 -15.59 6.80
C SER A 48 11.34 -15.25 6.41
N ASN A 49 11.82 -15.86 5.34
CA ASN A 49 13.11 -15.56 4.73
C ASN A 49 13.01 -14.58 3.57
N GLU A 50 11.81 -14.19 3.15
CA GLU A 50 11.53 -13.41 1.95
C GLU A 50 10.55 -12.26 2.26
N ILE A 51 10.99 -11.30 3.09
CA ILE A 51 10.22 -10.08 3.31
C ILE A 51 10.50 -9.09 2.18
N HIS A 52 9.46 -8.75 1.42
CA HIS A 52 9.53 -7.79 0.31
C HIS A 52 8.92 -6.45 0.69
N HIS A 53 9.49 -5.36 0.17
CA HIS A 53 8.87 -4.04 0.22
C HIS A 53 7.89 -3.87 -0.94
N GLU A 54 6.78 -3.22 -0.69
CA GLU A 54 5.76 -2.83 -1.66
C GLU A 54 5.35 -1.38 -1.35
N VAL A 55 5.92 -0.40 -2.07
CA VAL A 55 5.59 1.02 -1.85
C VAL A 55 4.25 1.36 -2.49
N GLU A 56 3.40 2.09 -1.76
CA GLU A 56 2.04 2.40 -2.17
C GLU A 56 1.63 3.83 -1.79
N LEU A 57 0.86 4.48 -2.66
CA LEU A 57 0.11 5.68 -2.27
C LEU A 57 -0.97 5.29 -1.27
N LEU A 58 -1.16 6.14 -0.27
CA LEU A 58 -2.14 5.96 0.79
C LEU A 58 -3.21 7.04 0.72
N VAL A 59 -4.46 6.63 0.96
CA VAL A 59 -5.60 7.53 1.03
C VAL A 59 -6.22 7.43 2.42
N LYS A 60 -6.34 8.57 3.12
CA LYS A 60 -6.96 8.62 4.45
C LYS A 60 -8.39 9.08 4.35
N ILE A 61 -9.29 8.29 4.90
CA ILE A 61 -10.73 8.57 4.89
C ILE A 61 -11.09 9.62 5.93
N LYS A 62 -11.77 10.69 5.49
CA LYS A 62 -12.21 11.79 6.36
C LYS A 62 -13.69 11.79 6.69
N LYS A 63 -14.50 10.97 6.02
CA LYS A 63 -15.95 10.95 6.17
C LYS A 63 -16.48 9.52 6.20
N ILE A 64 -17.43 9.25 7.09
CA ILE A 64 -18.10 7.94 7.15
C ILE A 64 -18.96 7.76 5.88
N GLY A 65 -18.87 6.55 5.28
CA GLY A 65 -19.69 6.21 4.11
C GLY A 65 -19.78 4.73 3.83
N LYS A 66 -20.87 4.36 3.18
CA LYS A 66 -21.20 3.03 2.69
C LYS A 66 -21.94 3.20 1.34
N HIS A 67 -21.70 2.28 0.38
CA HIS A 67 -22.27 2.37 -0.96
C HIS A 67 -22.07 3.76 -1.63
N ILE A 68 -20.83 4.24 -1.58
CA ILE A 68 -20.42 5.53 -2.12
C ILE A 68 -20.39 5.43 -3.65
N ASP A 69 -21.13 6.29 -4.34
CA ASP A 69 -21.04 6.42 -5.79
C ASP A 69 -19.71 7.12 -6.16
N LYS A 70 -19.02 6.65 -7.20
CA LYS A 70 -17.73 7.17 -7.69
C LYS A 70 -17.73 8.69 -7.83
N LYS A 71 -18.80 9.29 -8.36
CA LYS A 71 -18.92 10.75 -8.53
C LYS A 71 -18.83 11.56 -7.24
N PHE A 72 -19.05 10.92 -6.08
CA PHE A 72 -18.96 11.55 -4.77
C PHE A 72 -17.71 11.11 -3.98
N ALA A 73 -16.94 10.13 -4.45
CA ALA A 73 -15.83 9.54 -3.73
C ALA A 73 -14.77 10.58 -3.34
N HIS A 74 -14.49 11.56 -4.19
CA HIS A 74 -13.57 12.67 -3.93
C HIS A 74 -13.89 13.49 -2.67
N LYS A 75 -15.11 13.39 -2.12
CA LYS A 75 -15.55 14.07 -0.88
C LYS A 75 -15.20 13.28 0.39
N TYR A 76 -14.72 12.03 0.24
CA TYR A 76 -14.47 11.13 1.37
C TYR A 76 -13.01 11.10 1.81
N TYR A 77 -12.12 11.75 1.09
CA TYR A 77 -10.72 11.92 1.44
C TYR A 77 -10.20 13.31 1.09
N ASP A 78 -9.20 13.77 1.80
CA ASP A 78 -8.53 15.06 1.55
C ASP A 78 -7.02 15.02 1.82
N GLU A 79 -6.49 13.90 2.24
CA GLU A 79 -5.10 13.70 2.53
C GLU A 79 -4.55 12.45 1.81
N ILE A 80 -3.34 12.59 1.28
CA ILE A 80 -2.57 11.53 0.61
C ILE A 80 -1.31 11.27 1.42
N GLY A 81 -0.93 10.02 1.54
CA GLY A 81 0.31 9.58 2.16
C GLY A 81 1.06 8.60 1.28
N LEU A 82 2.16 8.09 1.80
CA LEU A 82 2.93 7.01 1.22
C LEU A 82 3.20 5.94 2.28
N GLY A 83 3.21 4.69 1.88
CA GLY A 83 3.47 3.61 2.80
C GLY A 83 4.23 2.45 2.17
N ILE A 84 4.51 1.45 3.01
CA ILE A 84 5.03 0.16 2.55
C ILE A 84 4.10 -0.93 3.07
N ASP A 85 3.62 -1.78 2.17
CA ASP A 85 2.99 -3.06 2.47
C ASP A 85 4.08 -4.14 2.51
N PHE A 86 4.71 -4.35 3.68
CA PHE A 86 5.65 -5.44 3.84
C PHE A 86 4.95 -6.78 3.69
N THR A 87 5.55 -7.65 2.89
CA THR A 87 4.98 -8.93 2.49
C THR A 87 5.96 -10.06 2.76
N ALA A 88 5.56 -11.04 3.56
CA ALA A 88 6.26 -12.33 3.68
C ALA A 88 5.96 -13.14 2.40
N ARG A 89 6.79 -12.96 1.37
CA ARG A 89 6.53 -13.44 0.01
C ARG A 89 6.48 -14.96 -0.08
N ASP A 90 7.40 -15.64 0.59
CA ASP A 90 7.44 -17.09 0.70
C ASP A 90 6.14 -17.66 1.30
N LEU A 91 5.69 -17.07 2.40
CA LEU A 91 4.45 -17.46 3.06
C LEU A 91 3.22 -17.13 2.21
N GLN A 92 3.21 -15.97 1.54
CA GLN A 92 2.12 -15.60 0.64
C GLN A 92 1.98 -16.59 -0.52
N SER A 93 3.09 -17.04 -1.12
CA SER A 93 3.07 -18.03 -2.19
C SER A 93 2.45 -19.35 -1.72
N GLN A 94 2.86 -19.87 -0.56
CA GLN A 94 2.28 -21.07 0.05
C GLN A 94 0.77 -20.93 0.34
N LEU A 95 0.35 -19.78 0.85
CA LEU A 95 -1.07 -19.52 1.14
C LEU A 95 -1.91 -19.45 -0.15
N LYS A 96 -1.37 -18.81 -1.20
CA LYS A 96 -2.03 -18.73 -2.51
C LYS A 96 -2.23 -20.12 -3.14
N GLU A 97 -1.20 -20.97 -3.15
CA GLU A 97 -1.27 -22.32 -3.68
C GLU A 97 -2.36 -23.16 -3.01
N LYS A 98 -2.58 -22.93 -1.70
CA LYS A 98 -3.57 -23.66 -0.89
C LYS A 98 -4.94 -22.96 -0.87
N GLY A 99 -5.14 -21.83 -1.53
CA GLY A 99 -6.36 -21.03 -1.47
C GLY A 99 -6.69 -20.49 -0.08
N LEU A 100 -5.67 -20.27 0.76
CA LEU A 100 -5.83 -19.81 2.14
C LEU A 100 -5.77 -18.27 2.24
N PRO A 101 -6.33 -17.69 3.31
CA PRO A 101 -6.24 -16.25 3.59
C PRO A 101 -4.79 -15.76 3.72
N TRP A 102 -4.56 -14.46 3.40
CA TRP A 102 -3.21 -13.87 3.32
C TRP A 102 -2.76 -13.16 4.60
N GLU A 103 -3.58 -13.09 5.64
CA GLU A 103 -3.33 -12.30 6.85
C GLU A 103 -1.97 -12.58 7.49
N LYS A 104 -1.55 -13.85 7.54
CA LYS A 104 -0.22 -14.22 8.07
C LYS A 104 0.94 -13.64 7.26
N ALA A 105 0.75 -13.50 5.94
CA ALA A 105 1.79 -13.00 5.04
C ALA A 105 1.76 -11.48 4.87
N LYS A 106 0.61 -10.84 5.16
CA LYS A 106 0.34 -9.43 4.89
C LYS A 106 0.03 -8.61 6.13
N GLY A 107 -0.58 -9.21 7.16
CA GLY A 107 -1.13 -8.52 8.34
C GLY A 107 -0.32 -8.67 9.62
N PHE A 108 0.91 -9.17 9.56
CA PHE A 108 1.78 -9.33 10.72
C PHE A 108 2.24 -7.99 11.30
N ASP A 109 2.66 -7.97 12.55
CA ASP A 109 3.06 -6.77 13.27
C ASP A 109 4.17 -6.01 12.56
N GLY A 110 4.02 -4.69 12.43
CA GLY A 110 4.98 -3.83 11.75
C GLY A 110 4.93 -3.90 10.21
N SER A 111 4.05 -4.71 9.61
CA SER A 111 3.98 -4.90 8.15
C SER A 111 3.41 -3.71 7.38
N ALA A 112 2.89 -2.67 8.05
CA ALA A 112 2.35 -1.47 7.42
C ALA A 112 3.16 -0.23 7.83
N VAL A 113 3.92 0.35 6.91
CA VAL A 113 4.49 1.68 7.09
C VAL A 113 3.47 2.71 6.64
N ILE A 114 3.21 3.72 7.46
CA ILE A 114 2.32 4.83 7.14
C ILE A 114 3.06 6.14 7.41
N SER A 115 3.27 6.94 6.38
CA SER A 115 3.90 8.26 6.48
C SER A 115 3.00 9.28 7.21
N ASN A 116 3.50 10.49 7.37
CA ASN A 116 2.59 11.63 7.53
C ASN A 116 1.74 11.79 6.28
N PHE A 117 0.53 12.32 6.47
CA PHE A 117 -0.35 12.65 5.35
C PHE A 117 -0.19 14.12 4.96
N ILE A 118 -0.33 14.40 3.68
CA ILE A 118 -0.26 15.74 3.08
C ILE A 118 -1.64 16.05 2.47
N PRO A 119 -2.16 17.28 2.62
CA PRO A 119 -3.41 17.67 1.96
C PRO A 119 -3.37 17.40 0.46
N LYS A 120 -4.42 16.79 -0.09
CA LYS A 120 -4.49 16.49 -1.52
C LYS A 120 -4.42 17.75 -2.40
N SER A 121 -4.79 18.90 -1.86
CA SER A 121 -4.66 20.22 -2.53
C SER A 121 -3.22 20.68 -2.74
N SER A 122 -2.24 20.02 -2.09
CA SER A 122 -0.82 20.27 -2.30
C SER A 122 -0.29 19.67 -3.60
N PHE A 123 -1.08 18.83 -4.24
CA PHE A 123 -0.72 18.16 -5.49
C PHE A 123 -1.57 18.71 -6.65
N THR A 124 -0.93 18.98 -7.78
CA THR A 124 -1.61 19.54 -8.96
C THR A 124 -2.60 18.55 -9.57
N ASN A 125 -2.25 17.26 -9.61
CA ASN A 125 -3.07 16.22 -10.21
C ASN A 125 -2.85 14.88 -9.50
N LEU A 126 -3.86 14.39 -8.79
CA LEU A 126 -3.81 13.08 -8.13
C LEU A 126 -3.88 11.89 -9.09
N GLU A 127 -4.35 12.11 -10.32
CA GLU A 127 -4.41 11.06 -11.34
C GLU A 127 -3.08 10.90 -12.10
N ASP A 128 -2.11 11.80 -11.87
CA ASP A 128 -0.76 11.74 -12.46
C ASP A 128 0.27 12.15 -11.41
N LEU A 129 0.36 11.36 -10.33
CA LEU A 129 1.22 11.61 -9.18
C LEU A 129 2.35 10.58 -9.15
N ASN A 130 3.58 11.05 -9.22
CA ASN A 130 4.75 10.19 -9.14
C ASN A 130 5.10 9.86 -7.69
N PHE A 131 5.55 8.64 -7.47
CA PHE A 131 6.10 8.21 -6.20
C PHE A 131 7.20 7.19 -6.40
N ARG A 132 8.11 7.08 -5.44
CA ARG A 132 9.21 6.14 -5.50
C ARG A 132 9.64 5.65 -4.13
N LEU A 133 10.27 4.49 -4.13
CA LEU A 133 11.03 3.95 -3.01
C LEU A 133 12.50 3.87 -3.39
N GLU A 134 13.35 4.39 -2.55
CA GLU A 134 14.78 4.19 -2.60
C GLU A 134 15.20 3.18 -1.52
N LYS A 135 16.06 2.25 -1.91
CA LYS A 135 16.73 1.30 -1.02
C LYS A 135 18.23 1.56 -1.09
N ASN A 136 18.83 1.97 0.04
CA ASN A 136 20.25 2.33 0.12
C ASN A 136 20.64 3.39 -0.91
N ASP A 137 19.83 4.46 -1.00
CA ASP A 137 19.98 5.60 -1.90
C ASP A 137 19.93 5.25 -3.41
N LYS A 138 19.37 4.06 -3.74
CA LYS A 138 19.10 3.64 -5.14
C LYS A 138 17.62 3.42 -5.33
N VAL A 139 17.06 3.91 -6.43
CA VAL A 139 15.65 3.69 -6.77
C VAL A 139 15.37 2.20 -6.91
N ALA A 140 14.52 1.66 -6.04
CA ALA A 140 14.06 0.27 -6.06
C ALA A 140 12.69 0.12 -6.72
N GLN A 141 11.76 1.04 -6.43
CA GLN A 141 10.44 1.08 -7.07
C GLN A 141 10.13 2.50 -7.53
N LYS A 142 9.47 2.61 -8.69
CA LYS A 142 8.95 3.87 -9.22
C LYS A 142 7.54 3.64 -9.73
N GLY A 143 6.59 4.43 -9.25
CA GLY A 143 5.19 4.36 -9.63
C GLY A 143 4.64 5.71 -10.06
N ASN A 144 3.51 5.66 -10.72
CA ASN A 144 2.70 6.82 -11.06
C ASN A 144 1.23 6.42 -10.94
N SER A 145 0.39 7.26 -10.32
CA SER A 145 -1.03 6.98 -10.11
C SER A 145 -1.82 6.84 -11.44
N ALA A 146 -1.31 7.43 -12.54
CA ALA A 146 -1.89 7.24 -13.87
C ALA A 146 -1.85 5.78 -14.35
N LEU A 147 -0.95 4.97 -13.81
CA LEU A 147 -0.77 3.56 -14.17
C LEU A 147 -1.63 2.60 -13.33
N MET A 148 -2.36 3.10 -12.34
CA MET A 148 -3.33 2.30 -11.57
C MET A 148 -4.43 1.77 -12.49
N LEU A 149 -4.79 0.51 -12.34
CA LEU A 149 -5.93 -0.10 -13.03
C LEU A 149 -7.25 0.46 -12.53
N TRP A 150 -7.37 0.65 -11.22
CA TRP A 150 -8.51 1.31 -10.58
C TRP A 150 -8.02 2.54 -9.84
N LYS A 151 -8.56 3.70 -10.20
CA LYS A 151 -8.22 4.98 -9.59
C LYS A 151 -8.79 5.11 -8.18
N ILE A 152 -8.32 6.07 -7.42
CA ILE A 152 -8.69 6.27 -6.01
C ILE A 152 -10.23 6.30 -5.83
N ASP A 153 -10.93 7.06 -6.66
CA ASP A 153 -12.41 7.20 -6.54
C ASP A 153 -13.13 5.89 -6.88
N GLU A 154 -12.62 5.10 -7.82
CA GLU A 154 -13.11 3.75 -8.14
C GLU A 154 -12.87 2.77 -7.01
N LEU A 155 -11.71 2.84 -6.36
CA LEU A 155 -11.40 2.02 -5.20
C LEU A 155 -12.34 2.35 -4.02
N ILE A 156 -12.60 3.63 -3.74
CA ILE A 156 -13.53 4.05 -2.68
C ILE A 156 -14.94 3.55 -2.97
N GLU A 157 -15.43 3.70 -4.21
CA GLU A 157 -16.72 3.13 -4.62
C GLU A 157 -16.75 1.63 -4.39
N TYR A 158 -15.76 0.89 -4.90
CA TYR A 158 -15.73 -0.57 -4.82
C TYR A 158 -15.63 -1.06 -3.37
N ILE A 159 -14.69 -0.54 -2.59
CA ILE A 159 -14.48 -0.89 -1.18
C ILE A 159 -15.72 -0.63 -0.36
N SER A 160 -16.42 0.49 -0.60
CA SER A 160 -17.60 0.87 0.15
C SER A 160 -18.82 -0.02 -0.10
N LYS A 161 -18.80 -0.87 -1.13
CA LYS A 161 -19.82 -1.92 -1.35
C LYS A 161 -19.75 -2.99 -0.27
N TYR A 162 -18.56 -3.28 0.24
CA TYR A 162 -18.31 -4.34 1.23
C TYR A 162 -18.16 -3.79 2.65
N PHE A 163 -17.41 -2.69 2.81
CA PHE A 163 -17.02 -2.12 4.10
C PHE A 163 -17.59 -0.73 4.29
N THR A 164 -18.18 -0.47 5.47
CA THR A 164 -18.41 0.92 5.88
C THR A 164 -17.06 1.58 6.12
N LEU A 165 -16.73 2.59 5.34
CA LEU A 165 -15.55 3.42 5.57
C LEU A 165 -15.79 4.34 6.76
N LYS A 166 -14.81 4.44 7.65
CA LYS A 166 -14.83 5.29 8.85
C LYS A 166 -13.73 6.34 8.78
N ILE A 167 -13.91 7.43 9.49
CA ILE A 167 -12.89 8.46 9.64
C ILE A 167 -11.62 7.83 10.20
N GLY A 168 -10.48 8.11 9.57
CA GLY A 168 -9.18 7.57 9.93
C GLY A 168 -8.86 6.21 9.31
N ASP A 169 -9.78 5.55 8.60
CA ASP A 169 -9.42 4.36 7.80
C ASP A 169 -8.44 4.75 6.70
N VAL A 170 -7.50 3.85 6.40
CA VAL A 170 -6.46 4.05 5.38
C VAL A 170 -6.61 3.01 4.28
N ILE A 171 -6.55 3.47 3.03
CA ILE A 171 -6.53 2.62 1.85
C ILE A 171 -5.11 2.61 1.29
N PHE A 172 -4.51 1.44 1.19
CA PHE A 172 -3.30 1.16 0.42
C PHE A 172 -3.73 0.85 -1.02
N THR A 173 -3.24 1.61 -2.00
CA THR A 173 -3.81 1.64 -3.36
C THR A 173 -3.18 0.64 -4.32
N GLY A 174 -2.23 -0.16 -3.86
CA GLY A 174 -1.46 -1.09 -4.67
C GLY A 174 -0.07 -0.59 -5.02
N THR A 175 0.84 -1.52 -5.24
CA THR A 175 2.27 -1.27 -5.49
C THR A 175 2.63 -1.39 -6.98
N PRO A 176 3.58 -0.57 -7.49
CA PRO A 176 4.17 -0.74 -8.81
C PRO A 176 5.21 -1.90 -8.82
N ALA A 177 5.69 -2.27 -10.00
CA ALA A 177 6.80 -3.21 -10.16
C ALA A 177 8.09 -2.75 -9.45
N GLY A 178 9.02 -3.67 -9.24
CA GLY A 178 10.30 -3.46 -8.55
C GLY A 178 10.29 -3.93 -7.10
N VAL A 179 9.30 -4.77 -6.72
CA VAL A 179 9.27 -5.37 -5.38
C VAL A 179 10.49 -6.26 -5.18
N SER A 180 11.13 -6.16 -4.00
CA SER A 180 12.30 -6.98 -3.71
C SER A 180 12.49 -7.19 -2.22
N ARG A 181 13.29 -8.22 -1.90
CA ARG A 181 13.63 -8.57 -0.53
C ARG A 181 14.36 -7.42 0.18
N VAL A 182 14.01 -7.19 1.45
CA VAL A 182 14.77 -6.34 2.36
C VAL A 182 15.76 -7.18 3.17
N ASN A 183 16.92 -6.59 3.50
CA ASN A 183 17.96 -7.23 4.28
C ASN A 183 18.26 -6.40 5.53
N PRO A 184 18.81 -7.00 6.60
CA PRO A 184 19.29 -6.24 7.75
C PRO A 184 20.26 -5.14 7.31
N ASN A 185 20.15 -3.97 7.94
CA ASN A 185 20.88 -2.73 7.65
C ASN A 185 20.46 -1.97 6.38
N ASP A 186 19.48 -2.45 5.60
CA ASP A 186 18.89 -1.63 4.53
C ASP A 186 18.24 -0.38 5.13
N THR A 187 18.29 0.70 4.35
CA THR A 187 17.54 1.94 4.60
C THR A 187 16.56 2.13 3.46
N LEU A 188 15.29 2.31 3.78
CA LEU A 188 14.22 2.58 2.83
C LEU A 188 13.75 4.01 2.98
N LYS A 189 13.74 4.79 1.89
CA LYS A 189 13.20 6.14 1.83
C LYS A 189 12.09 6.22 0.79
N GLY A 190 10.95 6.77 1.16
CA GLY A 190 9.79 6.91 0.28
C GLY A 190 9.54 8.37 -0.07
N TYR A 191 9.19 8.63 -1.33
CA TYR A 191 8.95 9.98 -1.85
C TYR A 191 7.65 10.04 -2.65
N ILE A 192 6.91 11.15 -2.50
CA ILE A 192 5.87 11.59 -3.43
C ILE A 192 6.42 12.84 -4.11
N GLU A 193 6.52 12.81 -5.44
CA GLU A 193 7.28 13.80 -6.21
C GLU A 193 8.67 13.98 -5.59
N ASP A 194 9.03 15.19 -5.15
CA ASP A 194 10.30 15.48 -4.49
C ASP A 194 10.20 15.54 -2.94
N ILE A 195 9.03 15.19 -2.39
CA ILE A 195 8.79 15.25 -0.94
C ILE A 195 9.15 13.90 -0.31
N GLU A 196 10.13 13.91 0.61
CA GLU A 196 10.43 12.72 1.43
C GLU A 196 9.29 12.49 2.44
N MET A 197 8.63 11.34 2.34
CA MET A 197 7.49 10.98 3.15
C MET A 197 7.88 10.16 4.38
N PHE A 198 8.90 9.32 4.25
CA PHE A 198 9.45 8.52 5.34
C PHE A 198 10.88 8.06 5.05
N SER A 199 11.60 7.77 6.14
CA SER A 199 12.87 7.04 6.12
C SER A 199 12.86 6.01 7.26
N ILE A 200 13.11 4.75 6.96
CA ILE A 200 13.12 3.64 7.91
C ILE A 200 14.36 2.77 7.74
N LYS A 201 14.82 2.21 8.86
CA LYS A 201 15.91 1.20 8.88
C LYS A 201 15.33 -0.20 9.01
N ILE A 202 15.96 -1.16 8.35
CA ILE A 202 15.66 -2.59 8.45
C ILE A 202 16.67 -3.23 9.42
N LYS A 203 16.19 -4.07 10.32
CA LYS A 203 17.00 -4.80 11.31
C LYS A 203 16.62 -6.27 11.40
#